data_48b0ac54ea650192b8ecfb1f8fe91f68
#
_entry.id   48b0ac54ea650192b8ecfb1f8fe91f68
#
_cell.length_a   1.000
_cell.length_b   1.000
_cell.length_c   1.000
_cell.angle_alpha   90.00
_cell.angle_beta   90.00
_cell.angle_gamma   90.00
#
_symmetry.space_group_name_H-M   'P 1'
#
loop_
_entity.id
_entity.type
_entity.pdbx_description
1 polymer ?
#
loop_
_entity_poly.entity_id
_entity_poly.type
_entity_poly.pdbx_seq_one_letter_code
_entity_poly.pdbx_strand_id
1 'polypeptide(L)'
;MTHAEKGAKYFSEGYNCSQSVVLAYCDDLKLDKELALKMSSSFGGGMGRLREVCGAVTGMFFIAGILHGYSNPTDKKAKDEHYKLIQELAEEFKSVYSTYICKDLLKVAGKQSPISEERTPEYYKTRPCVR
;
A
#
# COMPACT_ATOMS: atom_id res chain seq x y z
N MET A 1 -9.33 -18.04 -0.33
CA MET A 1 -9.33 -16.61 0.06
C MET A 1 -8.54 -15.82 -0.98
N THR A 2 -9.14 -14.78 -1.53
CA THR A 2 -8.47 -13.91 -2.51
C THR A 2 -7.40 -13.05 -1.82
N HIS A 3 -6.51 -12.45 -2.62
CA HIS A 3 -5.52 -11.51 -2.07
C HIS A 3 -6.20 -10.32 -1.41
N ALA A 4 -7.30 -9.81 -1.99
CA ALA A 4 -8.06 -8.70 -1.40
C ALA A 4 -8.65 -9.08 -0.04
N GLU A 5 -9.19 -10.28 0.07
CA GLU A 5 -9.73 -10.77 1.34
C GLU A 5 -8.64 -10.94 2.40
N LYS A 6 -7.47 -11.47 2.01
CA LYS A 6 -6.31 -11.58 2.90
C LYS A 6 -5.85 -10.21 3.38
N GLY A 7 -5.77 -9.24 2.48
CA GLY A 7 -5.38 -7.87 2.83
C GLY A 7 -6.32 -7.24 3.83
N ALA A 8 -7.63 -7.37 3.61
CA ALA A 8 -8.63 -6.86 4.53
C ALA A 8 -8.52 -7.51 5.91
N LYS A 9 -8.27 -8.83 5.95
CA LYS A 9 -8.07 -9.57 7.19
C LYS A 9 -6.87 -9.05 7.97
N TYR A 10 -5.72 -8.89 7.30
CA TYR A 10 -4.50 -8.38 7.95
C TYR A 10 -4.69 -6.97 8.47
N PHE A 11 -5.38 -6.12 7.72
CA PHE A 11 -5.69 -4.75 8.18
C PHE A 11 -6.52 -4.80 9.47
N SER A 12 -7.50 -5.69 9.53
CA SER A 12 -8.34 -5.88 10.72
C SER A 12 -7.55 -6.44 11.91
N GLU A 13 -6.43 -7.12 11.66
CA GLU A 13 -5.55 -7.66 12.71
C GLU A 13 -4.55 -6.62 13.24
N GLY A 14 -4.56 -5.40 12.71
CA GLY A 14 -3.73 -4.30 13.21
C GLY A 14 -2.58 -3.89 12.32
N TYR A 15 -2.31 -4.61 11.23
CA TYR A 15 -1.27 -4.19 10.28
C TYR A 15 -1.70 -2.93 9.54
N ASN A 16 -0.75 -2.09 9.13
CA ASN A 16 -1.10 -0.90 8.36
C ASN A 16 -1.46 -1.26 6.92
N CYS A 17 -1.95 -0.28 6.14
CA CYS A 17 -2.44 -0.55 4.79
C CYS A 17 -1.36 -1.12 3.87
N SER A 18 -0.14 -0.61 3.93
CA SER A 18 0.95 -1.11 3.09
C SER A 18 1.36 -2.52 3.50
N GLN A 19 1.53 -2.77 4.79
CA GLN A 19 1.86 -4.09 5.32
C GLN A 19 0.80 -5.13 4.96
N SER A 20 -0.47 -4.74 5.05
CA SER A 20 -1.58 -5.64 4.75
C SER A 20 -1.57 -6.14 3.31
N VAL A 21 -1.31 -5.25 2.37
CA VAL A 21 -1.20 -5.61 0.95
C VAL A 21 0.01 -6.50 0.71
N VAL A 22 1.16 -6.15 1.26
CA VAL A 22 2.38 -6.93 1.08
C VAL A 22 2.22 -8.32 1.68
N LEU A 23 1.66 -8.44 2.89
CA LEU A 23 1.40 -9.74 3.52
C LEU A 23 0.46 -10.61 2.71
N ALA A 24 -0.52 -10.03 2.03
CA ALA A 24 -1.46 -10.79 1.21
C ALA A 24 -0.77 -11.58 0.10
N TYR A 25 0.43 -11.18 -0.31
CA TYR A 25 1.20 -11.81 -1.37
C TYR A 25 2.43 -12.57 -0.88
N CYS A 26 2.80 -12.46 0.41
CA CYS A 26 4.04 -13.05 0.93
C CYS A 26 4.13 -14.56 0.71
N ASP A 27 3.07 -15.29 0.95
CA ASP A 27 3.09 -16.76 0.81
C ASP A 27 3.27 -17.16 -0.67
N ASP A 28 2.57 -16.51 -1.57
CA ASP A 28 2.64 -16.81 -3.00
C ASP A 28 4.02 -16.49 -3.59
N LEU A 29 4.66 -15.44 -3.09
CA LEU A 29 5.95 -14.98 -3.58
C LEU A 29 7.12 -15.52 -2.75
N LYS A 30 6.82 -16.30 -1.71
CA LYS A 30 7.84 -16.86 -0.78
C LYS A 30 8.77 -15.80 -0.20
N LEU A 31 8.18 -14.67 0.20
CA LEU A 31 8.92 -13.57 0.80
C LEU A 31 9.13 -13.82 2.30
N ASP A 32 10.27 -13.34 2.82
CA ASP A 32 10.48 -13.28 4.26
C ASP A 32 9.49 -12.28 4.88
N LYS A 33 8.58 -12.77 5.71
CA LYS A 33 7.52 -11.95 6.28
C LYS A 33 8.04 -10.82 7.15
N GLU A 34 9.05 -11.08 7.99
CA GLU A 34 9.59 -10.05 8.87
C GLU A 34 10.23 -8.92 8.08
N LEU A 35 11.03 -9.25 7.07
CA LEU A 35 11.65 -8.24 6.21
C LEU A 35 10.59 -7.46 5.43
N ALA A 36 9.60 -8.16 4.88
CA ALA A 36 8.52 -7.52 4.13
C ALA A 36 7.73 -6.55 5.01
N LEU A 37 7.44 -6.93 6.25
CA LEU A 37 6.76 -6.06 7.21
C LEU A 37 7.57 -4.81 7.55
N LYS A 38 8.86 -4.97 7.76
CA LYS A 38 9.75 -3.84 8.06
C LYS A 38 9.86 -2.89 6.87
N MET A 39 10.05 -3.42 5.67
CA MET A 39 10.19 -2.62 4.45
C MET A 39 8.93 -1.81 4.14
N SER A 40 7.76 -2.37 4.39
CA SER A 40 6.49 -1.70 4.10
C SER A 40 5.96 -0.85 5.26
N SER A 41 6.54 -0.98 6.45
CA SER A 41 6.04 -0.31 7.66
C SER A 41 5.98 1.22 7.55
N SER A 42 6.94 1.82 6.85
CA SER A 42 7.02 3.29 6.70
C SER A 42 5.94 3.88 5.80
N PHE A 43 5.24 3.06 5.04
CA PHE A 43 4.31 3.53 4.02
C PHE A 43 2.84 3.52 4.48
N GLY A 44 2.56 3.05 5.68
CA GLY A 44 1.22 3.09 6.25
C GLY A 44 0.79 4.52 6.54
N GLY A 45 -0.52 4.78 6.44
CA GLY A 45 -1.07 6.10 6.68
C GLY A 45 -0.66 7.14 5.64
N GLY A 46 -0.39 6.70 4.41
CA GLY A 46 0.06 7.59 3.35
C GLY A 46 1.48 8.08 3.58
N MET A 47 2.42 7.13 3.74
CA MET A 47 3.84 7.37 3.98
C MET A 47 4.09 7.97 5.37
N GLY A 48 3.98 7.11 6.39
CA GLY A 48 4.25 7.48 7.78
C GLY A 48 3.30 8.55 8.31
N ARG A 49 2.02 8.48 7.92
CA ARG A 49 0.95 9.42 8.27
C ARG A 49 1.13 10.82 7.70
N LEU A 50 1.97 10.96 6.69
CA LEU A 50 2.07 12.22 5.94
C LEU A 50 0.84 12.45 5.05
N ARG A 51 -0.01 11.44 4.90
CA ARG A 51 -1.23 11.47 4.10
C ARG A 51 -0.97 11.74 2.61
N GLU A 52 0.19 11.29 2.14
CA GLU A 52 0.53 11.30 0.73
C GLU A 52 -0.04 10.06 0.04
N VAL A 53 0.73 9.33 -0.76
CA VAL A 53 0.21 8.17 -1.50
C VAL A 53 -0.32 7.11 -0.53
N CYS A 54 -1.51 6.57 -0.84
CA CYS A 54 -2.16 5.53 -0.06
C CYS A 54 -1.25 4.31 0.13
N GLY A 55 -1.18 3.81 1.37
CA GLY A 55 -0.35 2.65 1.70
C GLY A 55 -0.73 1.37 0.94
N ALA A 56 -1.99 1.21 0.59
CA ALA A 56 -2.41 0.09 -0.25
C ALA A 56 -1.81 0.20 -1.66
N VAL A 57 -1.72 1.41 -2.20
CA VAL A 57 -1.11 1.66 -3.51
C VAL A 57 0.39 1.41 -3.46
N THR A 58 1.10 1.92 -2.45
CA THR A 58 2.53 1.65 -2.30
C THR A 58 2.80 0.17 -2.04
N GLY A 59 1.92 -0.51 -1.31
CA GLY A 59 1.99 -1.96 -1.15
C GLY A 59 1.92 -2.69 -2.48
N MET A 60 1.00 -2.30 -3.37
CA MET A 60 0.93 -2.83 -4.73
C MET A 60 2.22 -2.57 -5.50
N PHE A 61 2.82 -1.39 -5.32
CA PHE A 61 4.07 -1.05 -5.99
C PHE A 61 5.22 -1.94 -5.52
N PHE A 62 5.28 -2.28 -4.23
CA PHE A 62 6.26 -3.25 -3.72
C PHE A 62 6.09 -4.61 -4.40
N ILE A 63 4.87 -5.10 -4.50
CA ILE A 63 4.60 -6.39 -5.13
C ILE A 63 4.92 -6.35 -6.62
N ALA A 64 4.54 -5.28 -7.31
CA ALA A 64 4.89 -5.09 -8.72
C ALA A 64 6.40 -5.05 -8.91
N GLY A 65 7.13 -4.42 -7.99
CA GLY A 65 8.59 -4.38 -8.01
C GLY A 65 9.23 -5.76 -7.89
N ILE A 66 8.68 -6.61 -7.04
CA ILE A 66 9.18 -7.98 -6.87
C ILE A 66 8.92 -8.80 -8.13
N LEU A 67 7.74 -8.66 -8.73
CA LEU A 67 7.34 -9.45 -9.91
C LEU A 67 7.98 -8.96 -11.21
N HIS A 68 8.12 -7.66 -11.37
CA HIS A 68 8.47 -7.03 -12.65
C HIS A 68 9.53 -5.93 -12.54
N GLY A 69 10.11 -5.73 -11.36
CA GLY A 69 11.08 -4.68 -11.13
C GLY A 69 12.40 -4.89 -11.88
N TYR A 70 13.18 -3.84 -11.95
CA TYR A 70 14.51 -3.88 -12.52
C TYR A 70 15.56 -3.71 -11.41
N SER A 71 16.75 -4.26 -11.65
CA SER A 71 17.88 -4.12 -10.70
C SER A 71 19.13 -3.56 -11.35
N ASN A 72 19.23 -3.63 -12.67
CA ASN A 72 20.37 -3.11 -13.40
C ASN A 72 20.17 -1.61 -13.69
N PRO A 73 21.00 -0.71 -13.12
CA PRO A 73 20.80 0.73 -13.28
C PRO A 73 21.04 1.23 -14.69
N THR A 74 21.69 0.44 -15.56
CA THR A 74 21.95 0.82 -16.93
C THR A 74 20.90 0.32 -17.93
N ASP A 75 19.96 -0.50 -17.48
CA ASP A 75 18.88 -1.04 -18.33
C ASP A 75 17.72 -0.05 -18.39
N LYS A 76 17.86 0.96 -19.26
CA LYS A 76 16.84 2.00 -19.40
C LYS A 76 15.50 1.46 -19.86
N LYS A 77 15.51 0.47 -20.76
CA LYS A 77 14.27 -0.12 -21.28
C LYS A 77 13.45 -0.79 -20.15
N ALA A 78 14.10 -1.60 -19.32
CA ALA A 78 13.44 -2.26 -18.19
C ALA A 78 12.91 -1.23 -17.19
N LYS A 79 13.69 -0.20 -16.91
CA LYS A 79 13.29 0.89 -16.01
C LYS A 79 12.06 1.62 -16.54
N ASP A 80 12.06 1.99 -17.80
CA ASP A 80 10.96 2.73 -18.43
C ASP A 80 9.69 1.87 -18.47
N GLU A 81 9.82 0.59 -18.80
CA GLU A 81 8.69 -0.36 -18.80
C GLU A 81 8.11 -0.53 -17.40
N HIS A 82 8.96 -0.62 -16.39
CA HIS A 82 8.50 -0.75 -15.00
C HIS A 82 7.76 0.51 -14.54
N TYR A 83 8.29 1.68 -14.83
CA TYR A 83 7.64 2.95 -14.48
C TYR A 83 6.27 3.08 -15.16
N LYS A 84 6.17 2.61 -16.40
CA LYS A 84 4.89 2.60 -17.10
C LYS A 84 3.88 1.71 -16.39
N LEU A 85 4.29 0.52 -15.94
CA LEU A 85 3.43 -0.37 -15.16
C LEU A 85 2.94 0.30 -13.88
N ILE A 86 3.84 0.95 -13.14
CA ILE A 86 3.49 1.65 -11.90
C ILE A 86 2.47 2.75 -12.17
N GLN A 87 2.65 3.53 -13.23
CA GLN A 87 1.71 4.59 -13.60
C GLN A 87 0.34 4.03 -13.98
N GLU A 88 0.32 2.92 -14.70
CA GLU A 88 -0.92 2.23 -15.07
C GLU A 88 -1.68 1.74 -13.84
N LEU A 89 -0.97 1.15 -12.87
CA LEU A 89 -1.58 0.70 -11.61
C LEU A 89 -2.16 1.87 -10.82
N ALA A 90 -1.43 2.99 -10.75
CA ALA A 90 -1.90 4.19 -10.05
C ALA A 90 -3.15 4.77 -10.71
N GLU A 91 -3.16 4.85 -12.04
CA GLU A 91 -4.31 5.37 -12.79
C GLU A 91 -5.54 4.46 -12.66
N GLU A 92 -5.33 3.15 -12.66
CA GLU A 92 -6.41 2.19 -12.47
C GLU A 92 -7.04 2.34 -11.08
N PHE A 93 -6.23 2.47 -10.04
CA PHE A 93 -6.72 2.73 -8.69
C PHE A 93 -7.50 4.04 -8.63
N LYS A 94 -6.94 5.10 -9.23
CA LYS A 94 -7.58 6.42 -9.28
C LYS A 94 -8.93 6.38 -10.01
N SER A 95 -9.03 5.55 -11.06
CA SER A 95 -10.29 5.43 -11.82
C SER A 95 -11.42 4.85 -10.96
N VAL A 96 -11.09 4.00 -9.99
CA VAL A 96 -12.08 3.38 -9.09
C VAL A 96 -12.38 4.27 -7.88
N TYR A 97 -11.34 4.87 -7.28
CA TYR A 97 -11.45 5.59 -6.00
C TYR A 97 -11.29 7.10 -6.12
N SER A 98 -11.14 7.63 -7.33
CA SER A 98 -10.99 9.06 -7.66
C SER A 98 -9.61 9.64 -7.34
N THR A 99 -8.85 9.05 -6.44
CA THR A 99 -7.52 9.51 -6.04
C THR A 99 -6.71 8.35 -5.47
N TYR A 100 -5.39 8.48 -5.48
CA TYR A 100 -4.49 7.56 -4.75
C TYR A 100 -3.81 8.23 -3.56
N ILE A 101 -4.23 9.43 -3.21
CA ILE A 101 -3.65 10.20 -2.10
C ILE A 101 -4.44 9.93 -0.82
N CYS A 102 -3.74 9.52 0.24
CA CYS A 102 -4.35 9.13 1.49
C CYS A 102 -5.26 10.21 2.08
N LYS A 103 -4.80 11.44 2.12
CA LYS A 103 -5.58 12.54 2.69
C LYS A 103 -6.89 12.77 1.94
N ASP A 104 -6.88 12.61 0.62
CA ASP A 104 -8.09 12.76 -0.19
C ASP A 104 -9.05 11.59 0.02
N LEU A 105 -8.53 10.36 0.14
CA LEU A 105 -9.33 9.17 0.41
C LEU A 105 -10.00 9.25 1.79
N LEU A 106 -9.29 9.75 2.79
CA LEU A 106 -9.81 9.89 4.15
C LEU A 106 -10.58 11.19 4.34
N LYS A 107 -10.52 12.10 3.38
CA LYS A 107 -11.16 13.42 3.44
C LYS A 107 -10.70 14.22 4.65
N VAL A 108 -9.40 14.15 4.96
CA VAL A 108 -8.80 14.92 6.04
C VAL A 108 -8.04 16.11 5.47
N ALA A 109 -7.90 17.16 6.27
CA ALA A 109 -7.20 18.38 5.87
C ALA A 109 -6.18 18.75 6.95
N GLY A 110 -5.14 19.49 6.51
CA GLY A 110 -4.11 19.98 7.43
C GLY A 110 -3.10 18.89 7.82
N LYS A 111 -2.22 19.26 8.72
CA LYS A 111 -1.15 18.38 9.20
C LYS A 111 -1.70 17.36 10.19
N GLN A 112 -1.41 16.12 9.98
CA GLN A 112 -1.84 15.03 10.83
C GLN A 112 -0.81 14.74 11.93
N SER A 113 -1.31 14.22 13.07
CA SER A 113 -0.44 13.76 14.15
C SER A 113 0.44 12.60 13.65
N PRO A 114 1.73 12.58 14.03
CA PRO A 114 2.59 11.45 13.71
C PRO A 114 2.27 10.17 14.49
N ILE A 115 1.43 10.27 15.53
CA ILE A 115 1.07 9.14 16.39
C ILE A 115 -0.06 8.37 15.74
N SER A 116 0.09 7.03 15.68
CA SER A 116 -0.94 6.17 15.11
C SER A 116 -2.21 6.18 15.98
N GLU A 117 -3.36 6.02 15.32
CA GLU A 117 -4.64 5.94 16.01
C GLU A 117 -4.85 4.55 16.61
N GLU A 118 -5.63 4.51 17.70
CA GLU A 118 -6.02 3.26 18.31
C GLU A 118 -6.96 2.48 17.37
N ARG A 119 -6.75 1.16 17.30
CA ARG A 119 -7.53 0.28 16.41
C ARG A 119 -8.82 -0.14 17.10
N THR A 120 -9.81 0.77 17.09
CA THR A 120 -11.13 0.54 17.67
C THR A 120 -12.12 0.11 16.58
N PRO A 121 -13.30 -0.42 16.95
CA PRO A 121 -14.36 -0.68 15.96
C PRO A 121 -14.76 0.55 15.16
N GLU A 122 -14.79 1.72 15.78
CA GLU A 122 -15.09 2.99 15.12
C GLU A 122 -14.01 3.34 14.07
N TYR A 123 -12.73 3.08 14.39
CA TYR A 123 -11.64 3.28 13.46
C TYR A 123 -11.90 2.53 12.14
N TYR A 124 -12.23 1.23 12.24
CA TYR A 124 -12.43 0.40 11.04
C TYR A 124 -13.67 0.82 10.25
N LYS A 125 -14.71 1.29 10.92
CA LYS A 125 -15.94 1.75 10.25
C LYS A 125 -15.67 2.97 9.37
N THR A 126 -14.80 3.87 9.80
CA THR A 126 -14.54 5.14 9.11
C THR A 126 -13.43 5.08 8.08
N ARG A 127 -12.70 3.95 7.99
CA ARG A 127 -11.54 3.83 7.10
C ARG A 127 -11.90 3.14 5.79
N PRO A 128 -11.77 3.84 4.64
CA PRO A 128 -12.00 3.19 3.34
C PRO A 128 -10.96 2.12 3.02
N CYS A 129 -9.85 2.07 3.74
CA CYS A 129 -8.77 1.10 3.54
C CYS A 129 -9.25 -0.36 3.68
N VAL A 130 -10.33 -0.60 4.41
CA VAL A 130 -10.89 -1.95 4.61
C VAL A 130 -11.65 -2.44 3.37
N ARG A 131 -12.10 -1.54 2.52
CA ARG A 131 -12.91 -1.84 1.33
C ARG A 131 -12.08 -2.23 0.14
#